data_45b15ceb47cb78d13693d08ad5a7c51a
#
_entry.id   45b15ceb47cb78d13693d08ad5a7c51a
#
_cell.length_a   1.000
_cell.length_b   1.000
_cell.length_c   1.000
_cell.angle_alpha   90.00
_cell.angle_beta   90.00
_cell.angle_gamma   90.00
#
_symmetry.space_group_name_H-M   'P 1'
#
loop_
_entity.id
_entity.type
_entity.pdbx_description
1 polymer ?
#
loop_
_entity_poly.entity_id
_entity_poly.type
_entity_poly.pdbx_seq_one_letter_code
_entity_poly.pdbx_strand_id
1 'polypeptide(L)'
;WAPPPFTTSKLQQAAYNRLRFSAKRTMMLAQRLYEGVELGDEGSVALITYMRTDSVNVSSDAIAQVRDFVGSNYGPGYVPEKPNFFKSKKQAQEAHEAIRPTDVVRSPDEVKRYLDEDMFKLYQLIWQRFVASQMVPAVFDQTTIDISAADYIFRASGSVMKFDGYLAAYSASRDDEDKGEPADQAGAAPAAEEDADAEGRTLPRVTEGERLRLEKIRPDQHFTEPPPRYTEATLVKELEDKGIGRPSTYASIISTIVEREYVNKEQGRFTPTLLGEKVSDLLVKSFEDIFDVGFTARLEDELDEIEEGKLPWRKSVKVFWKHFEDDLEKAEGEMESYKAGIPTDEKCPKCEKGMLLERISRHGFFLGCERYPDCDYIRDISDTGSEEVEGDNTVEYCHNCGREMVMKRGRFGAFLACSGYPDCKTTRRLAAGTRKARQPDVPLDEKCPTCGEQLLKRHGRFGEFIGCSKYPKCKYTRPITLGIKCPKCGEGEFVRRGTAKGRGRGRIFYGCSRYPDCDYTSPHEPLPEPCPKCGAPFIVLKRSKHSAFRACAKEGCDWEVPEAETQAPQPVEAPAAESVQS
;
A
#
# COMPACT_ATOMS: atom_id res chain seq x y z
N TRP A 1 -20.54 -22.29 4.11
CA TRP A 1 -19.75 -23.29 4.87
C TRP A 1 -18.61 -22.61 5.60
N ALA A 2 -18.15 -23.20 6.72
CA ALA A 2 -16.97 -22.73 7.43
C ALA A 2 -15.74 -22.81 6.51
N PRO A 3 -14.92 -21.74 6.43
CA PRO A 3 -13.75 -21.72 5.57
C PRO A 3 -12.60 -22.55 6.17
N PRO A 4 -11.72 -23.16 5.33
CA PRO A 4 -10.55 -23.88 5.83
C PRO A 4 -9.57 -22.96 6.59
N PRO A 5 -8.69 -23.49 7.44
CA PRO A 5 -7.56 -22.75 7.98
C PRO A 5 -6.68 -22.19 6.86
N PHE A 6 -5.85 -21.21 7.17
CA PHE A 6 -5.02 -20.55 6.17
C PHE A 6 -3.90 -21.42 5.62
N THR A 7 -3.76 -21.42 4.30
CA THR A 7 -2.50 -21.64 3.60
C THR A 7 -1.77 -20.32 3.44
N THR A 8 -0.51 -20.33 3.01
CA THR A 8 0.27 -19.10 2.76
C THR A 8 -0.42 -18.18 1.76
N SER A 9 -0.88 -18.71 0.63
CA SER A 9 -1.55 -17.94 -0.43
C SER A 9 -2.85 -17.30 0.08
N LYS A 10 -3.68 -18.08 0.80
CA LYS A 10 -4.94 -17.58 1.37
C LYS A 10 -4.70 -16.54 2.46
N LEU A 11 -3.66 -16.70 3.29
CA LEU A 11 -3.27 -15.69 4.28
C LEU A 11 -2.83 -14.38 3.61
N GLN A 12 -2.02 -14.45 2.54
CA GLN A 12 -1.59 -13.25 1.80
C GLN A 12 -2.77 -12.53 1.15
N GLN A 13 -3.71 -13.29 0.55
CA GLN A 13 -4.93 -12.74 -0.04
C GLN A 13 -5.81 -12.05 1.02
N ALA A 14 -6.12 -12.73 2.11
CA ALA A 14 -6.94 -12.18 3.19
C ALA A 14 -6.29 -10.98 3.89
N ALA A 15 -4.98 -11.02 4.14
CA ALA A 15 -4.24 -9.90 4.72
C ALA A 15 -4.23 -8.67 3.80
N TYR A 16 -4.12 -8.87 2.48
CA TYR A 16 -4.23 -7.76 1.54
C TYR A 16 -5.65 -7.18 1.51
N ASN A 17 -6.67 -8.02 1.38
CA ASN A 17 -8.06 -7.58 1.25
C ASN A 17 -8.55 -6.86 2.51
N ARG A 18 -8.27 -7.41 3.70
CA ARG A 18 -8.78 -6.89 4.99
C ARG A 18 -7.87 -5.86 5.65
N LEU A 19 -6.56 -6.09 5.61
CA LEU A 19 -5.59 -5.27 6.34
C LEU A 19 -4.78 -4.35 5.43
N ARG A 20 -4.90 -4.50 4.12
CA ARG A 20 -4.11 -3.80 3.10
C ARG A 20 -2.60 -4.03 3.27
N PHE A 21 -2.23 -5.21 3.78
CA PHE A 21 -0.83 -5.62 3.89
C PHE A 21 -0.35 -6.21 2.57
N SER A 22 0.84 -5.81 2.12
CA SER A 22 1.49 -6.47 0.98
C SER A 22 1.90 -7.91 1.34
N ALA A 23 2.03 -8.79 0.35
CA ALA A 23 2.52 -10.16 0.55
C ALA A 23 3.85 -10.18 1.32
N LYS A 24 4.81 -9.30 0.96
CA LYS A 24 6.09 -9.14 1.68
C LYS A 24 5.90 -8.77 3.14
N ARG A 25 5.00 -7.82 3.44
CA ARG A 25 4.71 -7.39 4.83
C ARG A 25 4.04 -8.51 5.61
N THR A 26 3.07 -9.18 5.03
CA THR A 26 2.36 -10.32 5.65
C THR A 26 3.35 -11.40 6.05
N MET A 27 4.24 -11.82 5.15
CA MET A 27 5.23 -12.86 5.45
C MET A 27 6.25 -12.43 6.50
N MET A 28 6.67 -11.17 6.50
CA MET A 28 7.57 -10.64 7.53
C MET A 28 6.93 -10.66 8.93
N LEU A 29 5.65 -10.29 9.03
CA LEU A 29 4.92 -10.31 10.31
C LEU A 29 4.63 -11.75 10.77
N ALA A 30 4.22 -12.63 9.84
CA ALA A 30 4.00 -14.04 10.13
C ALA A 30 5.29 -14.73 10.60
N GLN A 31 6.45 -14.42 10.00
CA GLN A 31 7.75 -14.92 10.45
C GLN A 31 8.03 -14.53 11.89
N ARG A 32 7.79 -13.27 12.28
CA ARG A 32 7.96 -12.82 13.66
C ARG A 32 7.02 -13.52 14.65
N LEU A 33 5.77 -13.75 14.26
CA LEU A 33 4.81 -14.49 15.09
C LEU A 33 5.21 -15.96 15.27
N TYR A 34 5.85 -16.55 14.27
CA TYR A 34 6.36 -17.92 14.31
C TYR A 34 7.66 -18.06 15.09
N GLU A 35 8.63 -17.15 14.92
CA GLU A 35 9.94 -17.20 15.59
C GLU A 35 9.85 -16.97 17.09
N GLY A 36 8.79 -16.32 17.55
CA GLY A 36 8.50 -16.08 18.94
C GLY A 36 8.33 -14.60 19.29
N VAL A 37 7.45 -14.38 20.24
CA VAL A 37 7.15 -13.08 20.85
C VAL A 37 7.36 -13.16 22.34
N GLU A 38 7.99 -12.16 22.93
CA GLU A 38 8.17 -12.08 24.38
C GLU A 38 6.82 -11.83 25.08
N LEU A 39 6.36 -12.82 25.84
CA LEU A 39 5.09 -12.78 26.58
C LEU A 39 5.31 -12.53 28.10
N GLY A 40 6.27 -11.71 28.46
CA GLY A 40 6.60 -11.40 29.85
C GLY A 40 7.25 -12.59 30.55
N ASP A 41 6.64 -13.08 31.63
CA ASP A 41 7.20 -14.17 32.45
C ASP A 41 7.29 -15.52 31.71
N GLU A 42 6.55 -15.69 30.61
CA GLU A 42 6.58 -16.92 29.79
C GLU A 42 7.78 -16.94 28.81
N GLY A 43 8.49 -15.81 28.67
CA GLY A 43 9.59 -15.68 27.71
C GLY A 43 9.12 -15.64 26.27
N SER A 44 9.98 -16.08 25.35
CA SER A 44 9.70 -16.07 23.91
C SER A 44 8.84 -17.25 23.51
N VAL A 45 7.65 -16.98 22.97
CA VAL A 45 6.65 -17.99 22.59
C VAL A 45 6.26 -17.81 21.12
N ALA A 46 6.34 -18.89 20.34
CA ALA A 46 5.79 -18.93 18.99
C ALA A 46 4.26 -18.89 19.04
N LEU A 47 3.64 -17.90 18.39
CA LEU A 47 2.19 -17.71 18.44
C LEU A 47 1.44 -18.42 17.31
N ILE A 48 2.12 -18.75 16.21
CA ILE A 48 1.51 -19.46 15.07
C ILE A 48 2.38 -20.65 14.65
N THR A 49 1.79 -21.58 13.91
CA THR A 49 2.49 -22.66 13.22
C THR A 49 3.31 -22.11 12.06
N TYR A 50 4.12 -22.96 11.43
CA TYR A 50 4.96 -22.54 10.30
C TYR A 50 4.14 -21.95 9.16
N MET A 51 4.49 -20.72 8.76
CA MET A 51 3.68 -19.89 7.86
C MET A 51 3.90 -20.14 6.36
N ARG A 52 4.84 -21.02 5.98
CA ARG A 52 5.06 -21.37 4.56
C ARG A 52 4.52 -22.77 4.32
N THR A 53 3.23 -22.84 4.03
CA THR A 53 2.51 -24.11 3.84
C THR A 53 1.38 -23.93 2.83
N ASP A 54 1.14 -24.94 2.04
CA ASP A 54 -0.03 -25.11 1.17
C ASP A 54 -1.04 -26.12 1.75
N SER A 55 -0.73 -26.69 2.93
CA SER A 55 -1.58 -27.63 3.63
C SER A 55 -2.70 -26.92 4.41
N VAL A 56 -3.86 -27.52 4.44
CA VAL A 56 -5.00 -27.18 5.30
C VAL A 56 -5.19 -28.19 6.44
N ASN A 57 -4.27 -29.15 6.59
CA ASN A 57 -4.34 -30.17 7.62
C ASN A 57 -4.12 -29.57 9.01
N VAL A 58 -4.79 -30.12 10.00
CA VAL A 58 -4.68 -29.73 11.42
C VAL A 58 -4.55 -30.99 12.24
N SER A 59 -3.67 -30.98 13.24
CA SER A 59 -3.51 -32.11 14.15
C SER A 59 -4.80 -32.39 14.95
N SER A 60 -5.01 -33.67 15.31
CA SER A 60 -6.15 -34.11 16.12
C SER A 60 -6.28 -33.36 17.45
N ASP A 61 -5.14 -33.08 18.08
CA ASP A 61 -5.09 -32.38 19.37
C ASP A 61 -5.55 -30.92 19.21
N ALA A 62 -5.09 -30.21 18.17
CA ALA A 62 -5.51 -28.85 17.91
C ALA A 62 -7.01 -28.77 17.52
N ILE A 63 -7.52 -29.78 16.79
CA ILE A 63 -8.96 -29.89 16.51
C ILE A 63 -9.75 -30.08 17.80
N ALA A 64 -9.31 -30.95 18.71
CA ALA A 64 -9.98 -31.16 19.99
C ALA A 64 -10.00 -29.85 20.81
N GLN A 65 -8.85 -29.21 20.97
CA GLN A 65 -8.72 -27.95 21.72
C GLN A 65 -9.61 -26.82 21.16
N VAL A 66 -9.64 -26.61 19.84
CA VAL A 66 -10.48 -25.54 19.28
C VAL A 66 -11.97 -25.86 19.40
N ARG A 67 -12.37 -27.11 19.31
CA ARG A 67 -13.78 -27.52 19.51
C ARG A 67 -14.23 -27.30 20.94
N ASP A 68 -13.40 -27.65 21.92
CA ASP A 68 -13.64 -27.39 23.35
C ASP A 68 -13.72 -25.89 23.63
N PHE A 69 -12.83 -25.11 23.00
CA PHE A 69 -12.85 -23.65 23.07
C PHE A 69 -14.16 -23.07 22.50
N VAL A 70 -14.59 -23.51 21.31
CA VAL A 70 -15.86 -23.07 20.69
C VAL A 70 -17.04 -23.44 21.58
N GLY A 71 -17.09 -24.65 22.09
CA GLY A 71 -18.17 -25.09 22.98
C GLY A 71 -18.29 -24.26 24.26
N SER A 72 -17.14 -23.86 24.82
CA SER A 72 -17.09 -23.08 26.07
C SER A 72 -17.39 -21.59 25.86
N ASN A 73 -16.95 -21.00 24.75
CA ASN A 73 -17.03 -19.54 24.55
C ASN A 73 -18.21 -19.09 23.66
N TYR A 74 -18.63 -19.92 22.71
CA TYR A 74 -19.76 -19.62 21.81
C TYR A 74 -21.01 -20.46 22.13
N GLY A 75 -20.81 -21.60 22.78
CA GLY A 75 -21.86 -22.51 23.17
C GLY A 75 -21.94 -23.79 22.31
N PRO A 76 -22.61 -24.85 22.81
CA PRO A 76 -22.65 -26.15 22.14
C PRO A 76 -23.30 -26.15 20.76
N GLY A 77 -24.20 -25.19 20.49
CA GLY A 77 -24.86 -25.04 19.17
C GLY A 77 -23.91 -24.60 18.05
N TYR A 78 -22.73 -24.10 18.35
CA TYR A 78 -21.71 -23.68 17.38
C TYR A 78 -20.71 -24.77 17.03
N VAL A 79 -20.71 -25.90 17.76
CA VAL A 79 -19.80 -27.02 17.53
C VAL A 79 -20.50 -28.04 16.63
N PRO A 80 -19.95 -28.34 15.43
CA PRO A 80 -20.53 -29.36 14.56
C PRO A 80 -20.40 -30.74 15.22
N GLU A 81 -21.34 -31.66 14.91
CA GLU A 81 -21.34 -33.02 15.47
C GLU A 81 -20.02 -33.74 15.18
N LYS A 82 -19.49 -33.60 13.96
CA LYS A 82 -18.21 -34.16 13.55
C LYS A 82 -17.21 -33.01 13.28
N PRO A 83 -15.90 -33.23 13.52
CA PRO A 83 -14.89 -32.25 13.12
C PRO A 83 -14.94 -31.93 11.63
N ASN A 84 -14.70 -30.67 11.29
CA ASN A 84 -14.57 -30.26 9.90
C ASN A 84 -13.18 -30.65 9.38
N PHE A 85 -13.13 -31.46 8.33
CA PHE A 85 -11.90 -31.84 7.62
C PHE A 85 -11.90 -31.20 6.22
N PHE A 86 -10.78 -30.61 5.87
CA PHE A 86 -10.58 -29.96 4.58
C PHE A 86 -9.61 -30.77 3.75
N LYS A 87 -9.83 -30.84 2.43
CA LYS A 87 -8.93 -31.53 1.52
C LYS A 87 -7.83 -30.58 1.09
N SER A 88 -6.58 -30.97 1.29
CA SER A 88 -5.43 -30.31 0.67
C SER A 88 -5.39 -30.60 -0.83
N LYS A 89 -4.80 -29.71 -1.63
CA LYS A 89 -4.52 -29.98 -3.04
C LYS A 89 -3.60 -31.23 -3.16
N LYS A 90 -3.70 -31.98 -4.26
CA LYS A 90 -2.94 -33.25 -4.44
C LYS A 90 -1.41 -33.14 -4.30
N GLN A 91 -0.87 -31.95 -4.48
CA GLN A 91 0.55 -31.61 -4.42
C GLN A 91 0.98 -30.99 -3.08
N ALA A 92 0.06 -30.82 -2.11
CA ALA A 92 0.40 -30.26 -0.82
C ALA A 92 1.31 -31.25 -0.06
N GLN A 93 2.38 -30.74 0.55
CA GLN A 93 3.25 -31.53 1.42
C GLN A 93 2.44 -32.01 2.64
N GLU A 94 2.09 -33.29 2.68
CA GLU A 94 1.21 -33.89 3.70
C GLU A 94 1.78 -33.74 5.14
N ALA A 95 3.09 -33.54 5.25
CA ALA A 95 3.77 -33.37 6.55
C ALA A 95 3.53 -32.00 7.21
N HIS A 96 3.04 -31.00 6.46
CA HIS A 96 2.84 -29.66 6.98
C HIS A 96 1.43 -29.46 7.51
N GLU A 97 1.31 -28.67 8.59
CA GLU A 97 0.03 -28.17 9.09
C GLU A 97 -0.34 -26.84 8.42
N ALA A 98 -1.63 -26.50 8.49
CA ALA A 98 -2.14 -25.16 8.16
C ALA A 98 -1.58 -24.09 9.11
N ILE A 99 -1.68 -22.83 8.69
CA ILE A 99 -1.35 -21.68 9.53
C ILE A 99 -2.45 -21.48 10.56
N ARG A 100 -2.13 -21.72 11.83
CA ARG A 100 -3.03 -21.60 12.97
C ARG A 100 -2.30 -21.06 14.19
N PRO A 101 -3.02 -20.58 15.24
CA PRO A 101 -2.39 -20.33 16.53
C PRO A 101 -1.82 -21.63 17.11
N THR A 102 -0.68 -21.54 17.75
CA THR A 102 -0.07 -22.69 18.47
C THR A 102 -0.94 -23.15 19.62
N ASP A 103 -1.63 -22.20 20.25
CA ASP A 103 -2.57 -22.43 21.34
C ASP A 103 -3.80 -21.52 21.14
N VAL A 104 -4.99 -22.13 20.98
CA VAL A 104 -6.24 -21.40 20.73
C VAL A 104 -6.72 -20.61 21.95
N VAL A 105 -6.32 -21.03 23.16
CA VAL A 105 -6.68 -20.32 24.40
C VAL A 105 -6.04 -18.94 24.46
N ARG A 106 -4.88 -18.74 23.84
CA ARG A 106 -4.24 -17.43 23.69
C ARG A 106 -5.02 -16.55 22.72
N SER A 107 -6.13 -16.01 23.21
CA SER A 107 -6.98 -15.12 22.41
C SER A 107 -6.22 -13.86 21.96
N PRO A 108 -6.63 -13.21 20.85
CA PRO A 108 -6.02 -11.96 20.42
C PRO A 108 -5.96 -10.90 21.52
N ASP A 109 -6.99 -10.79 22.36
CA ASP A 109 -7.05 -9.77 23.42
C ASP A 109 -6.02 -10.04 24.55
N GLU A 110 -5.71 -11.31 24.85
CA GLU A 110 -4.70 -11.67 25.84
C GLU A 110 -3.28 -11.31 25.40
N VAL A 111 -2.96 -11.52 24.10
CA VAL A 111 -1.63 -11.24 23.56
C VAL A 111 -1.45 -9.81 23.06
N LYS A 112 -2.52 -9.02 22.98
CA LYS A 112 -2.53 -7.66 22.42
C LYS A 112 -1.46 -6.74 22.99
N ARG A 113 -1.24 -6.80 24.30
CA ARG A 113 -0.25 -5.95 25.01
C ARG A 113 1.20 -6.21 24.61
N TYR A 114 1.48 -7.39 24.05
CA TYR A 114 2.82 -7.82 23.66
C TYR A 114 3.10 -7.64 22.18
N LEU A 115 2.07 -7.35 21.38
CA LEU A 115 2.15 -7.22 19.92
C LEU A 115 2.12 -5.77 19.48
N ASP A 116 2.87 -5.44 18.42
CA ASP A 116 2.60 -4.21 17.70
C ASP A 116 1.25 -4.31 16.95
N GLU A 117 0.68 -3.16 16.54
CA GLU A 117 -0.66 -3.09 15.94
C GLU A 117 -0.81 -4.00 14.70
N ASP A 118 0.23 -4.11 13.89
CA ASP A 118 0.19 -4.91 12.66
C ASP A 118 0.29 -6.40 12.95
N MET A 119 1.18 -6.80 13.88
CA MET A 119 1.25 -8.18 14.36
C MET A 119 -0.06 -8.62 15.01
N PHE A 120 -0.66 -7.73 15.82
CA PHE A 120 -1.95 -8.00 16.44
C PHE A 120 -3.05 -8.26 15.41
N LYS A 121 -3.16 -7.40 14.39
CA LYS A 121 -4.16 -7.55 13.32
C LYS A 121 -3.97 -8.87 12.55
N LEU A 122 -2.72 -9.22 12.25
CA LEU A 122 -2.42 -10.46 11.52
C LEU A 122 -2.71 -11.70 12.38
N TYR A 123 -2.31 -11.67 13.65
CA TYR A 123 -2.60 -12.76 14.59
C TYR A 123 -4.11 -12.93 14.77
N GLN A 124 -4.85 -11.85 14.97
CA GLN A 124 -6.31 -11.86 15.08
C GLN A 124 -6.96 -12.50 13.85
N LEU A 125 -6.50 -12.16 12.65
CA LEU A 125 -7.00 -12.73 11.40
C LEU A 125 -6.78 -14.25 11.34
N ILE A 126 -5.58 -14.72 11.71
CA ILE A 126 -5.22 -16.14 11.73
C ILE A 126 -6.04 -16.89 12.79
N TRP A 127 -6.13 -16.34 13.98
CA TRP A 127 -6.85 -16.92 15.10
C TRP A 127 -8.34 -17.07 14.80
N GLN A 128 -8.97 -16.00 14.35
CA GLN A 128 -10.40 -15.99 13.98
C GLN A 128 -10.72 -17.01 12.88
N ARG A 129 -9.87 -17.11 11.86
CA ARG A 129 -10.04 -18.06 10.76
C ARG A 129 -9.94 -19.50 11.26
N PHE A 130 -9.00 -19.79 12.15
CA PHE A 130 -8.82 -21.11 12.71
C PHE A 130 -10.03 -21.53 13.57
N VAL A 131 -10.50 -20.66 14.47
CA VAL A 131 -11.69 -20.92 15.29
C VAL A 131 -12.91 -21.16 14.39
N ALA A 132 -13.16 -20.28 13.43
CA ALA A 132 -14.26 -20.40 12.49
C ALA A 132 -14.24 -21.71 11.70
N SER A 133 -13.04 -22.23 11.38
CA SER A 133 -12.90 -23.46 10.59
C SER A 133 -13.53 -24.69 11.26
N GLN A 134 -13.65 -24.69 12.58
CA GLN A 134 -14.24 -25.79 13.35
C GLN A 134 -15.63 -25.46 13.90
N MET A 135 -16.30 -24.44 13.36
CA MET A 135 -17.67 -24.06 13.71
C MET A 135 -18.69 -24.57 12.67
N VAL A 136 -19.96 -24.57 13.04
CA VAL A 136 -21.07 -24.91 12.15
C VAL A 136 -21.27 -23.82 11.08
N PRO A 137 -21.87 -24.15 9.92
CA PRO A 137 -22.19 -23.15 8.90
C PRO A 137 -23.17 -22.08 9.39
N ALA A 138 -23.05 -20.88 8.84
CA ALA A 138 -24.10 -19.88 8.96
C ALA A 138 -25.33 -20.29 8.14
N VAL A 139 -26.52 -19.95 8.62
CA VAL A 139 -27.79 -20.28 7.99
C VAL A 139 -28.51 -19.00 7.60
N PHE A 140 -28.91 -18.93 6.33
CA PHE A 140 -29.65 -17.80 5.78
C PHE A 140 -30.98 -18.27 5.21
N ASP A 141 -32.05 -17.54 5.51
CA ASP A 141 -33.32 -17.67 4.80
C ASP A 141 -33.26 -16.78 3.55
N GLN A 142 -33.20 -17.41 2.39
CA GLN A 142 -33.20 -16.71 1.11
C GLN A 142 -34.63 -16.66 0.53
N THR A 143 -35.10 -15.46 0.25
CA THR A 143 -36.43 -15.22 -0.35
C THR A 143 -36.24 -14.67 -1.75
N THR A 144 -36.92 -15.26 -2.71
CA THR A 144 -37.01 -14.76 -4.09
C THR A 144 -38.45 -14.48 -4.42
N ILE A 145 -38.75 -13.30 -4.96
CA ILE A 145 -40.07 -12.86 -5.38
C ILE A 145 -40.04 -12.65 -6.90
N ASP A 146 -40.80 -13.42 -7.64
CA ASP A 146 -40.99 -13.25 -9.07
C ASP A 146 -42.28 -12.45 -9.31
N ILE A 147 -42.19 -11.32 -9.97
CA ILE A 147 -43.27 -10.38 -10.24
C ILE A 147 -43.57 -10.40 -11.74
N SER A 148 -44.71 -10.92 -12.12
CA SER A 148 -45.16 -10.95 -13.53
C SER A 148 -45.81 -9.62 -13.93
N ALA A 149 -45.35 -9.02 -15.01
CA ALA A 149 -45.88 -7.80 -15.58
C ALA A 149 -46.00 -7.96 -17.12
N ALA A 150 -47.17 -8.31 -17.61
CA ALA A 150 -47.41 -8.74 -18.98
C ALA A 150 -46.48 -9.91 -19.37
N ASP A 151 -45.62 -9.73 -20.38
CA ASP A 151 -44.68 -10.76 -20.86
C ASP A 151 -43.32 -10.74 -20.13
N TYR A 152 -43.16 -9.88 -19.11
CA TYR A 152 -41.91 -9.70 -18.38
C TYR A 152 -42.02 -10.27 -16.97
N ILE A 153 -40.90 -10.78 -16.47
CA ILE A 153 -40.74 -11.21 -15.08
C ILE A 153 -39.65 -10.37 -14.44
N PHE A 154 -40.02 -9.66 -13.37
CA PHE A 154 -39.05 -8.95 -12.52
C PHE A 154 -38.76 -9.80 -11.29
N ARG A 155 -37.47 -9.98 -10.96
CA ARG A 155 -37.06 -10.79 -9.83
C ARG A 155 -36.43 -9.90 -8.75
N ALA A 156 -36.84 -10.09 -7.50
CA ALA A 156 -36.23 -9.50 -6.34
C ALA A 156 -35.76 -10.63 -5.42
N SER A 157 -34.48 -10.58 -5.00
CA SER A 157 -33.89 -11.54 -4.07
C SER A 157 -33.47 -10.80 -2.78
N GLY A 158 -33.66 -11.45 -1.64
CA GLY A 158 -33.26 -10.98 -0.33
C GLY A 158 -32.82 -12.12 0.56
N SER A 159 -31.92 -11.84 1.51
CA SER A 159 -31.37 -12.83 2.42
C SER A 159 -31.39 -12.31 3.85
N VAL A 160 -31.91 -13.11 4.77
CA VAL A 160 -31.94 -12.80 6.21
C VAL A 160 -31.16 -13.87 6.95
N MET A 161 -30.16 -13.45 7.71
CA MET A 161 -29.37 -14.35 8.55
C MET A 161 -30.25 -14.87 9.69
N LYS A 162 -30.38 -16.21 9.76
CA LYS A 162 -31.15 -16.94 10.78
C LYS A 162 -30.26 -17.42 11.91
N PHE A 163 -29.05 -17.83 11.56
CA PHE A 163 -28.03 -18.27 12.50
C PHE A 163 -26.66 -17.91 11.96
N ASP A 164 -25.84 -17.26 12.77
CA ASP A 164 -24.54 -16.72 12.34
C ASP A 164 -23.43 -17.78 12.22
N GLY A 165 -23.53 -18.89 12.95
CA GLY A 165 -22.55 -19.98 12.86
C GLY A 165 -21.11 -19.48 12.95
N TYR A 166 -20.26 -19.87 11.99
CA TYR A 166 -18.85 -19.46 11.95
C TYR A 166 -18.64 -17.94 11.81
N LEU A 167 -19.64 -17.20 11.34
CA LEU A 167 -19.55 -15.73 11.20
C LEU A 167 -19.47 -15.03 12.56
N ALA A 168 -19.90 -15.69 13.64
CA ALA A 168 -19.71 -15.20 15.00
C ALA A 168 -18.21 -14.99 15.36
N ALA A 169 -17.33 -15.83 14.83
CA ALA A 169 -15.89 -15.75 15.05
C ALA A 169 -15.16 -15.04 13.90
N TYR A 170 -15.63 -15.18 12.69
CA TYR A 170 -14.95 -14.72 11.48
C TYR A 170 -15.94 -14.17 10.46
N SER A 171 -16.07 -12.87 10.41
CA SER A 171 -16.83 -12.20 9.36
C SER A 171 -16.09 -12.35 8.02
N ALA A 172 -16.55 -13.24 7.16
CA ALA A 172 -16.02 -13.34 5.80
C ALA A 172 -16.35 -12.04 5.03
N SER A 173 -15.33 -11.44 4.39
CA SER A 173 -15.61 -10.45 3.35
C SER A 173 -15.97 -11.19 2.05
N ARG A 174 -16.75 -10.56 1.15
CA ARG A 174 -17.08 -11.13 -0.16
C ARG A 174 -15.85 -11.58 -0.98
N ASP A 175 -14.70 -10.98 -0.72
CA ASP A 175 -13.44 -11.28 -1.41
C ASP A 175 -12.75 -12.56 -0.88
N ASP A 176 -13.19 -13.10 0.27
CA ASP A 176 -12.63 -14.31 0.87
C ASP A 176 -13.38 -15.59 0.47
N GLU A 177 -14.55 -15.47 -0.13
CA GLU A 177 -15.27 -16.60 -0.67
C GLU A 177 -14.59 -17.04 -1.97
N ASP A 178 -13.95 -18.21 -1.96
CA ASP A 178 -13.71 -18.96 -3.18
C ASP A 178 -15.08 -19.13 -3.85
N LYS A 179 -15.34 -18.42 -4.93
CA LYS A 179 -16.38 -18.81 -5.86
C LYS A 179 -15.96 -20.20 -6.29
N GLY A 180 -16.54 -21.22 -5.64
CA GLY A 180 -16.31 -22.60 -5.98
C GLY A 180 -16.37 -22.74 -7.49
N GLU A 181 -15.43 -23.51 -8.06
CA GLU A 181 -15.40 -23.79 -9.49
C GLU A 181 -16.82 -24.05 -9.99
N PRO A 182 -17.27 -23.39 -11.05
CA PRO A 182 -18.52 -23.77 -11.67
C PRO A 182 -18.34 -25.23 -12.09
N ALA A 183 -19.08 -26.13 -11.44
CA ALA A 183 -19.20 -27.49 -11.90
C ALA A 183 -19.56 -27.43 -13.39
N ASP A 184 -18.77 -28.11 -14.23
CA ASP A 184 -19.01 -28.28 -15.65
C ASP A 184 -20.50 -28.58 -15.93
N GLN A 185 -21.26 -27.56 -16.27
CA GLN A 185 -22.53 -27.69 -16.94
C GLN A 185 -22.53 -26.75 -18.14
N ALA A 186 -22.18 -27.35 -19.27
CA ALA A 186 -22.38 -26.75 -20.56
C ALA A 186 -23.85 -26.29 -20.73
N GLY A 187 -24.03 -24.97 -20.96
CA GLY A 187 -25.28 -24.46 -21.56
C GLY A 187 -26.17 -23.56 -20.72
N ALA A 188 -25.64 -22.76 -19.79
CA ALA A 188 -26.43 -21.65 -19.23
C ALA A 188 -25.80 -20.31 -19.63
N ALA A 189 -26.62 -19.44 -20.23
CA ALA A 189 -26.23 -18.05 -20.52
C ALA A 189 -25.72 -17.34 -19.26
N PRO A 190 -24.82 -16.34 -19.38
CA PRO A 190 -24.32 -15.62 -18.23
C PRO A 190 -25.49 -14.97 -17.49
N ALA A 191 -25.76 -15.47 -16.28
CA ALA A 191 -26.66 -14.79 -15.36
C ALA A 191 -26.07 -13.42 -15.03
N ALA A 192 -26.87 -12.40 -15.24
CA ALA A 192 -26.50 -11.01 -15.00
C ALA A 192 -25.95 -10.82 -13.58
N GLU A 193 -24.95 -9.95 -13.45
CA GLU A 193 -24.26 -9.57 -12.21
C GLU A 193 -25.15 -8.82 -11.18
N GLU A 194 -26.46 -9.05 -11.20
CA GLU A 194 -27.46 -8.27 -10.45
C GLU A 194 -27.64 -8.69 -8.98
N ASP A 195 -27.09 -9.83 -8.53
CA ASP A 195 -27.32 -10.32 -7.17
C ASP A 195 -26.24 -9.92 -6.13
N ALA A 196 -25.27 -9.11 -6.50
CA ALA A 196 -24.22 -8.67 -5.56
C ALA A 196 -24.76 -7.81 -4.39
N ASP A 197 -25.93 -7.21 -4.51
CA ASP A 197 -26.56 -6.35 -3.51
C ASP A 197 -27.67 -7.04 -2.67
N ALA A 198 -27.89 -8.34 -2.84
CA ALA A 198 -29.00 -9.05 -2.19
C ALA A 198 -28.75 -9.40 -0.71
N GLU A 199 -27.48 -9.44 -0.28
CA GLU A 199 -27.13 -9.71 1.12
C GLU A 199 -27.53 -8.53 2.02
N GLY A 200 -28.43 -8.81 2.97
CA GLY A 200 -28.93 -7.83 3.92
C GLY A 200 -30.17 -7.05 3.48
N ARG A 201 -30.70 -7.29 2.28
CA ARG A 201 -32.00 -6.73 1.88
C ARG A 201 -33.14 -7.59 2.43
N THR A 202 -33.88 -7.04 3.38
CA THR A 202 -35.11 -7.64 3.86
C THR A 202 -36.22 -7.29 2.88
N LEU A 203 -36.73 -8.29 2.17
CA LEU A 203 -37.89 -8.12 1.29
C LEU A 203 -39.18 -8.00 2.13
N PRO A 204 -40.17 -7.21 1.67
CA PRO A 204 -41.47 -7.16 2.30
C PRO A 204 -42.15 -8.52 2.22
N ARG A 205 -42.98 -8.82 3.19
CA ARG A 205 -43.85 -10.03 3.13
C ARG A 205 -44.92 -9.81 2.08
N VAL A 206 -44.93 -10.67 1.08
CA VAL A 206 -45.98 -10.73 0.03
C VAL A 206 -46.55 -12.13 -0.02
N THR A 207 -47.77 -12.24 -0.54
CA THR A 207 -48.44 -13.51 -0.74
C THR A 207 -48.51 -13.86 -2.23
N GLU A 208 -48.52 -15.15 -2.55
CA GLU A 208 -48.66 -15.61 -3.94
C GLU A 208 -49.95 -15.07 -4.56
N GLY A 209 -49.85 -14.50 -5.76
CA GLY A 209 -50.96 -13.88 -6.45
C GLY A 209 -51.34 -12.47 -5.99
N GLU A 210 -50.58 -11.88 -5.05
CA GLU A 210 -50.78 -10.50 -4.62
C GLU A 210 -50.55 -9.52 -5.77
N ARG A 211 -51.45 -8.54 -5.92
CA ARG A 211 -51.31 -7.50 -6.95
C ARG A 211 -50.47 -6.34 -6.42
N LEU A 212 -49.32 -6.12 -7.05
CA LEU A 212 -48.45 -4.99 -6.75
C LEU A 212 -48.72 -3.81 -7.69
N ARG A 213 -48.57 -2.59 -7.19
CA ARG A 213 -48.70 -1.38 -8.00
C ARG A 213 -47.35 -0.96 -8.51
N LEU A 214 -47.18 -0.90 -9.83
CA LEU A 214 -45.98 -0.35 -10.45
C LEU A 214 -45.92 1.16 -10.21
N GLU A 215 -44.90 1.65 -9.54
CA GLU A 215 -44.67 3.08 -9.29
C GLU A 215 -43.79 3.72 -10.36
N LYS A 216 -42.67 3.08 -10.68
CA LYS A 216 -41.69 3.60 -11.62
C LYS A 216 -40.78 2.50 -12.19
N ILE A 217 -40.48 2.58 -13.48
CA ILE A 217 -39.41 1.82 -14.13
C ILE A 217 -38.24 2.78 -14.36
N ARG A 218 -37.04 2.37 -13.96
CA ARG A 218 -35.78 3.08 -14.25
C ARG A 218 -34.96 2.21 -15.20
N PRO A 219 -34.89 2.56 -16.48
CA PRO A 219 -34.01 1.88 -17.42
C PRO A 219 -32.58 2.40 -17.22
N ASP A 220 -31.65 1.54 -16.86
CA ASP A 220 -30.23 1.86 -16.75
C ASP A 220 -29.47 1.10 -17.85
N GLN A 221 -28.59 1.79 -18.55
CA GLN A 221 -27.75 1.17 -19.57
C GLN A 221 -26.40 0.82 -18.94
N HIS A 222 -26.03 -0.46 -19.08
CA HIS A 222 -24.74 -0.96 -18.63
C HIS A 222 -23.95 -1.48 -19.82
N PHE A 223 -22.62 -1.32 -19.74
CA PHE A 223 -21.70 -1.88 -20.73
C PHE A 223 -20.81 -2.90 -20.04
N THR A 224 -20.42 -3.95 -20.75
CA THR A 224 -19.40 -4.88 -20.26
C THR A 224 -18.07 -4.18 -20.08
N GLU A 225 -17.46 -4.37 -18.92
CA GLU A 225 -16.13 -3.85 -18.61
C GLU A 225 -15.07 -4.94 -18.84
N PRO A 226 -13.83 -4.55 -19.23
CA PRO A 226 -12.74 -5.51 -19.30
C PRO A 226 -12.39 -6.03 -17.90
N PRO A 227 -11.75 -7.22 -17.80
CA PRO A 227 -11.30 -7.74 -16.52
C PRO A 227 -10.44 -6.70 -15.77
N PRO A 228 -10.63 -6.54 -14.46
CA PRO A 228 -9.87 -5.56 -13.68
C PRO A 228 -8.38 -5.93 -13.64
N ARG A 229 -7.50 -4.93 -13.54
CA ARG A 229 -6.06 -5.12 -13.31
C ARG A 229 -5.83 -5.88 -12.01
N TYR A 230 -4.80 -6.72 -11.97
CA TYR A 230 -4.44 -7.50 -10.78
C TYR A 230 -4.10 -6.62 -9.57
N THR A 231 -4.58 -7.04 -8.42
CA THR A 231 -4.08 -6.61 -7.11
C THR A 231 -3.03 -7.61 -6.60
N GLU A 232 -2.37 -7.35 -5.46
CA GLU A 232 -1.49 -8.38 -4.88
C GLU A 232 -2.25 -9.66 -4.55
N ALA A 233 -3.47 -9.56 -4.02
CA ALA A 233 -4.29 -10.72 -3.69
C ALA A 233 -4.69 -11.54 -4.92
N THR A 234 -5.21 -10.87 -5.96
CA THR A 234 -5.63 -11.57 -7.19
C THR A 234 -4.45 -12.11 -7.99
N LEU A 235 -3.28 -11.46 -7.93
CA LEU A 235 -2.06 -11.98 -8.56
C LEU A 235 -1.53 -13.22 -7.82
N VAL A 236 -1.54 -13.23 -6.47
CA VAL A 236 -1.18 -14.43 -5.69
C VAL A 236 -2.12 -15.58 -6.01
N LYS A 237 -3.43 -15.30 -6.10
CA LYS A 237 -4.42 -16.31 -6.50
C LYS A 237 -4.12 -16.87 -7.88
N GLU A 238 -3.90 -16.03 -8.86
CA GLU A 238 -3.57 -16.45 -10.24
C GLU A 238 -2.31 -17.29 -10.33
N LEU A 239 -1.24 -16.90 -9.59
CA LEU A 239 -0.01 -17.70 -9.51
C LEU A 239 -0.27 -19.08 -8.91
N GLU A 240 -1.05 -19.14 -7.82
CA GLU A 240 -1.45 -20.41 -7.19
C GLU A 240 -2.29 -21.28 -8.11
N ASP A 241 -3.30 -20.70 -8.78
CA ASP A 241 -4.21 -21.43 -9.66
C ASP A 241 -3.49 -22.00 -10.88
N LYS A 242 -2.44 -21.32 -11.37
CA LYS A 242 -1.58 -21.75 -12.48
C LYS A 242 -0.39 -22.63 -12.03
N GLY A 243 -0.22 -22.90 -10.75
CA GLY A 243 0.91 -23.67 -10.21
C GLY A 243 2.25 -22.97 -10.30
N ILE A 244 2.29 -21.64 -10.50
CA ILE A 244 3.50 -20.84 -10.63
C ILE A 244 3.98 -20.40 -9.26
N GLY A 245 5.15 -20.88 -8.85
CA GLY A 245 5.72 -20.60 -7.52
C GLY A 245 5.15 -21.50 -6.42
N ARG A 246 5.65 -21.32 -5.23
CA ARG A 246 5.32 -22.07 -4.01
C ARG A 246 5.11 -21.08 -2.82
N PRO A 247 4.63 -21.51 -1.67
CA PRO A 247 4.45 -20.66 -0.49
C PRO A 247 5.66 -19.79 -0.13
N SER A 248 6.86 -20.24 -0.45
CA SER A 248 8.11 -19.49 -0.21
C SER A 248 8.40 -18.40 -1.23
N THR A 249 7.82 -18.43 -2.43
CA THR A 249 8.23 -17.59 -3.56
C THR A 249 7.21 -16.52 -3.98
N TYR A 250 5.91 -16.65 -3.65
CA TYR A 250 4.88 -15.66 -4.07
C TYR A 250 5.25 -14.22 -3.72
N ALA A 251 5.66 -13.97 -2.48
CA ALA A 251 6.02 -12.62 -2.04
C ALA A 251 7.28 -12.08 -2.74
N SER A 252 8.25 -12.95 -3.05
CA SER A 252 9.48 -12.55 -3.76
C SER A 252 9.22 -12.28 -5.24
N ILE A 253 8.37 -13.05 -5.92
CA ILE A 253 7.94 -12.82 -7.30
C ILE A 253 7.34 -11.42 -7.43
N ILE A 254 6.34 -11.11 -6.59
CA ILE A 254 5.68 -9.80 -6.61
C ILE A 254 6.67 -8.67 -6.30
N SER A 255 7.53 -8.86 -5.29
CA SER A 255 8.53 -7.85 -4.94
C SER A 255 9.50 -7.59 -6.09
N THR A 256 9.93 -8.64 -6.79
CA THR A 256 10.90 -8.54 -7.89
C THR A 256 10.36 -7.74 -9.07
N ILE A 257 9.12 -7.98 -9.51
CA ILE A 257 8.53 -7.24 -10.63
C ILE A 257 8.33 -5.75 -10.32
N VAL A 258 8.05 -5.42 -9.05
CA VAL A 258 7.92 -4.02 -8.59
C VAL A 258 9.30 -3.36 -8.41
N GLU A 259 10.26 -4.04 -7.78
CA GLU A 259 11.62 -3.53 -7.53
C GLU A 259 12.41 -3.31 -8.83
N ARG A 260 12.13 -4.11 -9.86
CA ARG A 260 12.70 -3.96 -11.21
C ARG A 260 11.94 -2.96 -12.08
N GLU A 261 10.90 -2.32 -11.55
CA GLU A 261 10.06 -1.36 -12.26
C GLU A 261 9.39 -1.93 -13.52
N TYR A 262 9.15 -3.26 -13.57
CA TYR A 262 8.38 -3.88 -14.65
C TYR A 262 6.90 -3.57 -14.55
N VAL A 263 6.41 -3.34 -13.33
CA VAL A 263 5.06 -2.91 -13.03
C VAL A 263 5.06 -1.74 -12.03
N ASN A 264 4.11 -0.83 -12.19
CA ASN A 264 3.76 0.17 -11.19
C ASN A 264 2.56 -0.31 -10.38
N LYS A 265 2.45 0.18 -9.14
CA LYS A 265 1.28 -0.07 -8.29
C LYS A 265 0.50 1.22 -8.11
N GLU A 266 -0.63 1.34 -8.83
CA GLU A 266 -1.51 2.50 -8.81
C GLU A 266 -2.86 2.10 -8.19
N GLN A 267 -3.30 2.85 -7.17
CA GLN A 267 -4.55 2.57 -6.43
C GLN A 267 -4.69 1.10 -5.97
N GLY A 268 -3.56 0.44 -5.66
CA GLY A 268 -3.53 -0.97 -5.22
C GLY A 268 -3.54 -2.00 -6.35
N ARG A 269 -3.58 -1.59 -7.62
CA ARG A 269 -3.56 -2.46 -8.80
C ARG A 269 -2.23 -2.36 -9.53
N PHE A 270 -1.81 -3.43 -10.19
CA PHE A 270 -0.60 -3.46 -10.99
C PHE A 270 -0.88 -2.99 -12.42
N THR A 271 -0.05 -2.07 -12.90
CA THR A 271 -0.06 -1.59 -14.28
C THR A 271 1.32 -1.86 -14.88
N PRO A 272 1.44 -2.55 -16.03
CA PRO A 272 2.72 -2.73 -16.70
C PRO A 272 3.37 -1.39 -17.02
N THR A 273 4.68 -1.33 -16.96
CA THR A 273 5.45 -0.19 -17.47
C THR A 273 5.91 -0.49 -18.89
N LEU A 274 6.25 0.54 -19.65
CA LEU A 274 6.84 0.34 -20.98
C LEU A 274 8.11 -0.57 -20.90
N LEU A 275 8.91 -0.42 -19.84
CA LEU A 275 10.05 -1.31 -19.61
C LEU A 275 9.62 -2.75 -19.43
N GLY A 276 8.57 -3.00 -18.62
CA GLY A 276 8.04 -4.34 -18.39
C GLY A 276 7.52 -4.99 -19.67
N GLU A 277 6.77 -4.24 -20.47
CA GLU A 277 6.23 -4.70 -21.76
C GLU A 277 7.36 -5.07 -22.73
N LYS A 278 8.32 -4.16 -22.96
CA LYS A 278 9.44 -4.41 -23.88
C LYS A 278 10.33 -5.57 -23.43
N VAL A 279 10.61 -5.70 -22.13
CA VAL A 279 11.37 -6.85 -21.60
C VAL A 279 10.59 -8.15 -21.79
N SER A 280 9.29 -8.15 -21.53
CA SER A 280 8.42 -9.31 -21.74
C SER A 280 8.42 -9.73 -23.21
N ASP A 281 8.20 -8.79 -24.14
CA ASP A 281 8.16 -9.05 -25.58
C ASP A 281 9.47 -9.65 -26.09
N LEU A 282 10.61 -9.08 -25.68
CA LEU A 282 11.93 -9.60 -26.07
C LEU A 282 12.17 -11.02 -25.56
N LEU A 283 11.83 -11.29 -24.30
CA LEU A 283 12.06 -12.57 -23.66
C LEU A 283 11.12 -13.65 -24.22
N VAL A 284 9.84 -13.32 -24.41
CA VAL A 284 8.86 -14.24 -25.01
C VAL A 284 9.27 -14.60 -26.43
N LYS A 285 9.73 -13.62 -27.24
CA LYS A 285 10.19 -13.86 -28.62
C LYS A 285 11.44 -14.74 -28.70
N SER A 286 12.37 -14.58 -27.74
CA SER A 286 13.67 -15.25 -27.78
C SER A 286 13.71 -16.57 -27.01
N PHE A 287 12.80 -16.79 -26.06
CA PHE A 287 12.74 -17.94 -25.16
C PHE A 287 11.29 -18.40 -24.98
N GLU A 288 10.59 -18.67 -26.07
CA GLU A 288 9.15 -18.96 -26.09
C GLU A 288 8.76 -20.06 -25.10
N ASP A 289 9.50 -21.18 -25.10
CA ASP A 289 9.23 -22.32 -24.23
C ASP A 289 9.36 -21.98 -22.74
N ILE A 290 10.38 -21.17 -22.37
CA ILE A 290 10.67 -20.80 -20.97
C ILE A 290 9.65 -19.79 -20.46
N PHE A 291 9.15 -18.90 -21.34
CA PHE A 291 8.16 -17.88 -21.00
C PHE A 291 6.72 -18.34 -21.25
N ASP A 292 6.52 -19.62 -21.66
CA ASP A 292 5.20 -20.25 -21.59
C ASP A 292 4.70 -20.30 -20.14
N VAL A 293 3.45 -19.93 -19.92
CA VAL A 293 2.84 -19.88 -18.56
C VAL A 293 2.91 -21.24 -17.86
N GLY A 294 2.78 -22.35 -18.61
CA GLY A 294 2.85 -23.71 -18.06
C GLY A 294 4.25 -24.20 -17.77
N PHE A 295 5.30 -23.54 -18.30
CA PHE A 295 6.68 -24.00 -18.13
C PHE A 295 7.11 -23.98 -16.66
N THR A 296 6.89 -22.86 -15.97
CA THR A 296 7.26 -22.74 -14.55
C THR A 296 6.50 -23.75 -13.69
N ALA A 297 5.22 -23.98 -13.98
CA ALA A 297 4.42 -24.99 -13.27
C ALA A 297 5.02 -26.40 -13.45
N ARG A 298 5.33 -26.78 -14.70
CA ARG A 298 5.99 -28.08 -14.99
C ARG A 298 7.34 -28.23 -14.29
N LEU A 299 8.14 -27.15 -14.23
CA LEU A 299 9.42 -27.16 -13.53
C LEU A 299 9.26 -27.32 -12.02
N GLU A 300 8.26 -26.67 -11.43
CA GLU A 300 7.93 -26.83 -10.01
C GLU A 300 7.47 -28.27 -9.70
N ASP A 301 6.67 -28.89 -10.59
CA ASP A 301 6.27 -30.29 -10.45
C ASP A 301 7.47 -31.26 -10.56
N GLU A 302 8.41 -30.99 -11.47
CA GLU A 302 9.66 -31.76 -11.56
C GLU A 302 10.52 -31.63 -10.29
N LEU A 303 10.54 -30.44 -9.67
CA LEU A 303 11.25 -30.22 -8.41
C LEU A 303 10.60 -31.01 -7.27
N ASP A 304 9.27 -31.08 -7.22
CA ASP A 304 8.55 -31.93 -6.25
C ASP A 304 8.88 -33.43 -6.47
N GLU A 305 8.93 -33.92 -7.72
CA GLU A 305 9.36 -35.29 -8.03
C GLU A 305 10.82 -35.57 -7.64
N ILE A 306 11.70 -34.57 -7.73
CA ILE A 306 13.10 -34.67 -7.28
C ILE A 306 13.15 -34.78 -5.76
N GLU A 307 12.36 -33.96 -5.04
CA GLU A 307 12.26 -34.00 -3.57
C GLU A 307 11.76 -35.37 -3.08
N GLU A 308 10.79 -35.95 -3.77
CA GLU A 308 10.27 -37.28 -3.48
C GLU A 308 11.21 -38.43 -3.90
N GLY A 309 12.35 -38.11 -4.55
CA GLY A 309 13.33 -39.12 -5.02
C GLY A 309 12.89 -39.90 -6.27
N LYS A 310 11.82 -39.47 -6.93
CA LYS A 310 11.30 -40.10 -8.16
C LYS A 310 12.09 -39.71 -9.42
N LEU A 311 12.64 -38.50 -9.45
CA LEU A 311 13.39 -37.95 -10.56
C LEU A 311 14.82 -37.57 -10.13
N PRO A 312 15.90 -38.03 -10.79
CA PRO A 312 17.25 -37.55 -10.53
C PRO A 312 17.43 -36.09 -11.00
N TRP A 313 17.79 -35.17 -10.12
CA TRP A 313 17.93 -33.74 -10.41
C TRP A 313 18.88 -33.44 -11.60
N ARG A 314 19.95 -34.25 -11.75
CA ARG A 314 20.91 -34.11 -12.86
C ARG A 314 20.28 -34.35 -14.24
N LYS A 315 19.25 -35.19 -14.31
CA LYS A 315 18.53 -35.45 -15.57
C LYS A 315 17.69 -34.24 -15.94
N SER A 316 16.94 -33.68 -15.01
CA SER A 316 16.13 -32.48 -15.23
C SER A 316 17.00 -31.30 -15.67
N VAL A 317 18.07 -30.98 -14.92
CA VAL A 317 19.00 -29.89 -15.26
C VAL A 317 19.64 -30.09 -16.64
N LYS A 318 20.03 -31.34 -17.01
CA LYS A 318 20.64 -31.63 -18.32
C LYS A 318 19.66 -31.40 -19.47
N VAL A 319 18.40 -31.78 -19.30
CA VAL A 319 17.35 -31.56 -20.30
C VAL A 319 17.10 -30.07 -20.49
N PHE A 320 16.90 -29.36 -19.37
CA PHE A 320 16.72 -27.89 -19.38
C PHE A 320 17.88 -27.18 -20.06
N TRP A 321 19.14 -27.51 -19.67
CA TRP A 321 20.33 -26.83 -20.19
C TRP A 321 20.46 -26.96 -21.68
N LYS A 322 20.19 -28.15 -22.24
CA LYS A 322 20.31 -28.39 -23.69
C LYS A 322 19.38 -27.48 -24.49
N HIS A 323 18.11 -27.36 -24.08
CA HIS A 323 17.15 -26.47 -24.74
C HIS A 323 17.53 -25.00 -24.56
N PHE A 324 17.92 -24.65 -23.35
CA PHE A 324 18.31 -23.27 -23.01
C PHE A 324 19.57 -22.81 -23.76
N GLU A 325 20.56 -23.71 -23.96
CA GLU A 325 21.78 -23.43 -24.71
C GLU A 325 21.46 -23.14 -26.19
N ASP A 326 20.59 -23.95 -26.81
CA ASP A 326 20.13 -23.77 -28.19
C ASP A 326 19.39 -22.43 -28.36
N ASP A 327 18.53 -22.07 -27.39
CA ASP A 327 17.77 -20.79 -27.40
C ASP A 327 18.70 -19.61 -27.15
N LEU A 328 19.70 -19.74 -26.29
CA LEU A 328 20.67 -18.69 -26.01
C LEU A 328 21.53 -18.37 -27.25
N GLU A 329 21.99 -19.38 -27.98
CA GLU A 329 22.73 -19.19 -29.23
C GLU A 329 21.89 -18.46 -30.30
N LYS A 330 20.60 -18.82 -30.44
CA LYS A 330 19.66 -18.09 -31.31
C LYS A 330 19.47 -16.66 -30.87
N ALA A 331 19.24 -16.45 -29.54
CA ALA A 331 19.02 -15.14 -28.99
C ALA A 331 20.22 -14.19 -29.15
N GLU A 332 21.45 -14.69 -29.03
CA GLU A 332 22.66 -13.89 -29.28
C GLU A 332 22.74 -13.35 -30.72
N GLY A 333 22.19 -14.12 -31.71
CA GLY A 333 22.15 -13.69 -33.11
C GLY A 333 20.95 -12.84 -33.49
N GLU A 334 19.80 -13.07 -32.91
CA GLU A 334 18.51 -12.56 -33.37
C GLU A 334 17.86 -11.52 -32.43
N MET A 335 18.26 -11.47 -31.15
CA MET A 335 17.66 -10.57 -30.18
C MET A 335 17.95 -9.10 -30.49
N GLU A 336 16.91 -8.32 -30.59
CA GLU A 336 17.00 -6.88 -30.82
C GLU A 336 17.71 -6.16 -29.66
N SER A 337 18.64 -5.25 -30.00
CA SER A 337 19.40 -4.51 -29.00
C SER A 337 18.95 -3.05 -28.91
N TYR A 338 18.20 -2.72 -27.87
CA TYR A 338 17.82 -1.31 -27.58
C TYR A 338 19.02 -0.39 -27.27
N LYS A 339 20.19 -0.95 -26.94
CA LYS A 339 21.41 -0.12 -26.82
C LYS A 339 21.94 0.31 -28.19
N ALA A 340 21.90 -0.58 -29.16
CA ALA A 340 22.25 -0.26 -30.55
C ALA A 340 21.19 0.64 -31.18
N GLY A 341 19.94 0.45 -30.82
CA GLY A 341 18.77 1.15 -31.32
C GLY A 341 17.98 0.32 -32.32
N ILE A 342 16.67 0.27 -32.13
CA ILE A 342 15.75 -0.43 -33.04
C ILE A 342 15.19 0.60 -34.02
N PRO A 343 15.31 0.40 -35.35
CA PRO A 343 14.77 1.30 -36.33
C PRO A 343 13.25 1.43 -36.21
N THR A 344 12.75 2.67 -36.33
CA THR A 344 11.32 2.97 -36.47
C THR A 344 11.02 3.44 -37.89
N ASP A 345 9.74 3.51 -38.25
CA ASP A 345 9.30 4.05 -39.54
C ASP A 345 9.27 5.58 -39.57
N GLU A 346 9.71 6.24 -38.48
CA GLU A 346 9.67 7.70 -38.37
C GLU A 346 10.98 8.35 -38.84
N LYS A 347 10.88 9.33 -39.72
CA LYS A 347 12.01 10.21 -40.12
C LYS A 347 12.33 11.21 -39.01
N CYS A 348 13.60 11.50 -38.84
CA CYS A 348 14.05 12.52 -37.89
C CYS A 348 13.56 13.91 -38.32
N PRO A 349 12.74 14.62 -37.51
CA PRO A 349 12.20 15.93 -37.88
C PRO A 349 13.25 17.05 -37.88
N LYS A 350 14.45 16.81 -37.27
CA LYS A 350 15.51 17.81 -37.20
C LYS A 350 16.40 17.79 -38.44
N CYS A 351 16.78 16.61 -38.93
CA CYS A 351 17.69 16.51 -40.06
C CYS A 351 17.02 16.01 -41.36
N GLU A 352 15.80 15.48 -41.28
CA GLU A 352 14.97 14.93 -42.36
C GLU A 352 15.65 13.84 -43.23
N LYS A 353 16.89 13.47 -42.86
CA LYS A 353 17.74 12.53 -43.63
C LYS A 353 17.89 11.18 -42.95
N GLY A 354 17.83 11.12 -41.61
CA GLY A 354 17.97 9.90 -40.81
C GLY A 354 16.65 9.42 -40.28
N MET A 355 16.60 8.13 -39.93
CA MET A 355 15.45 7.53 -39.23
C MET A 355 15.60 7.69 -37.72
N LEU A 356 14.49 7.62 -37.00
CA LEU A 356 14.51 7.54 -35.53
C LEU A 356 14.74 6.10 -35.11
N LEU A 357 15.60 5.93 -34.11
CA LEU A 357 15.86 4.64 -33.46
C LEU A 357 15.29 4.66 -32.06
N GLU A 358 14.56 3.61 -31.68
CA GLU A 358 14.14 3.37 -30.31
C GLU A 358 15.34 2.87 -29.49
N ARG A 359 15.72 3.61 -28.46
CA ARG A 359 16.87 3.32 -27.59
C ARG A 359 16.48 3.35 -26.14
N ILE A 360 17.28 2.65 -25.30
CA ILE A 360 17.14 2.67 -23.85
C ILE A 360 18.29 3.45 -23.20
N SER A 361 17.96 4.27 -22.22
CA SER A 361 18.91 4.93 -21.32
C SER A 361 18.58 4.62 -19.87
N ARG A 362 19.44 5.07 -18.95
CA ARG A 362 19.14 5.01 -17.50
C ARG A 362 17.87 5.79 -17.07
N HIS A 363 17.29 6.58 -17.95
CA HIS A 363 16.10 7.40 -17.71
C HIS A 363 14.85 6.86 -18.42
N GLY A 364 14.95 5.73 -19.13
CA GLY A 364 13.87 5.11 -19.88
C GLY A 364 14.13 5.03 -21.36
N PHE A 365 13.08 4.69 -22.11
CA PHE A 365 13.11 4.59 -23.56
C PHE A 365 12.96 5.97 -24.22
N PHE A 366 13.68 6.17 -25.33
CA PHE A 366 13.63 7.40 -26.11
C PHE A 366 13.85 7.10 -27.59
N LEU A 367 13.35 7.99 -28.44
CA LEU A 367 13.68 8.00 -29.87
C LEU A 367 14.87 8.92 -30.11
N GLY A 368 15.90 8.41 -30.72
CA GLY A 368 17.10 9.15 -31.09
C GLY A 368 17.40 9.03 -32.58
N CYS A 369 17.95 10.08 -33.20
CA CYS A 369 18.33 10.01 -34.61
C CYS A 369 19.47 9.01 -34.83
N GLU A 370 19.37 8.18 -35.90
CA GLU A 370 20.42 7.23 -36.28
C GLU A 370 21.76 7.91 -36.64
N ARG A 371 21.70 9.17 -37.05
CA ARG A 371 22.87 9.99 -37.41
C ARG A 371 23.57 10.65 -36.24
N TYR A 372 23.29 10.20 -35.04
CA TYR A 372 24.07 10.66 -33.88
C TYR A 372 25.54 10.22 -34.02
N PRO A 373 26.54 11.12 -33.80
CA PRO A 373 26.46 12.45 -33.18
C PRO A 373 26.16 13.63 -34.10
N ASP A 374 26.11 13.43 -35.43
CA ASP A 374 25.88 14.51 -36.39
C ASP A 374 24.50 15.20 -36.21
N CYS A 375 23.52 14.44 -35.74
CA CYS A 375 22.20 14.93 -35.36
C CYS A 375 21.85 14.46 -33.94
N ASP A 376 21.66 15.42 -33.05
CA ASP A 376 21.39 15.21 -31.63
C ASP A 376 19.91 15.19 -31.27
N TYR A 377 19.02 14.94 -32.24
CA TYR A 377 17.59 14.88 -31.99
C TYR A 377 17.22 13.70 -31.09
N ILE A 378 16.49 14.01 -30.01
CA ILE A 378 15.97 13.04 -29.03
C ILE A 378 14.52 13.42 -28.68
N ARG A 379 13.63 12.42 -28.60
CA ARG A 379 12.24 12.52 -28.13
C ARG A 379 11.94 11.38 -27.18
N ASP A 380 11.30 11.67 -26.03
CA ASP A 380 10.85 10.63 -25.08
C ASP A 380 9.65 9.86 -25.65
N ILE A 381 9.64 8.52 -25.51
CA ILE A 381 8.54 7.67 -26.02
C ILE A 381 7.30 7.78 -25.12
N SER A 382 7.48 8.15 -23.85
CA SER A 382 6.37 8.33 -22.89
C SER A 382 5.39 9.46 -23.25
N ASP A 383 5.73 10.30 -24.25
CA ASP A 383 4.86 11.40 -24.70
C ASP A 383 3.80 10.98 -25.74
N THR A 384 3.80 9.73 -26.22
CA THR A 384 2.86 9.27 -27.25
C THR A 384 1.57 8.62 -26.71
N GLY A 385 1.36 8.57 -25.39
CA GLY A 385 0.24 7.87 -24.75
C GLY A 385 -0.56 8.63 -23.72
N SER A 386 -0.31 9.91 -23.47
CA SER A 386 -1.25 10.73 -22.74
C SER A 386 -2.24 11.33 -23.73
N GLU A 387 -3.45 10.78 -23.80
CA GLU A 387 -4.62 11.54 -24.22
C GLU A 387 -4.48 12.94 -23.62
N GLU A 388 -4.57 13.95 -24.45
CA GLU A 388 -4.66 15.34 -24.04
C GLU A 388 -5.78 15.43 -22.99
N VAL A 389 -5.41 15.45 -21.72
CA VAL A 389 -6.31 15.92 -20.69
C VAL A 389 -6.53 17.38 -21.09
N GLU A 390 -7.67 17.68 -21.65
CA GLU A 390 -8.21 19.03 -21.77
C GLU A 390 -8.34 19.63 -20.38
N GLY A 391 -7.25 20.15 -19.87
CA GLY A 391 -7.11 20.87 -18.61
C GLY A 391 -6.23 22.06 -18.88
N ASP A 392 -6.89 23.21 -19.04
CA ASP A 392 -6.38 24.57 -18.98
C ASP A 392 -4.92 24.72 -19.46
N ASN A 393 -4.76 24.93 -20.80
CA ASN A 393 -3.50 25.21 -21.49
C ASN A 393 -2.98 26.61 -21.13
N THR A 394 -2.67 26.86 -19.86
CA THR A 394 -1.87 28.02 -19.49
C THR A 394 -0.40 27.68 -19.77
N VAL A 395 0.08 28.11 -20.93
CA VAL A 395 1.51 28.09 -21.26
C VAL A 395 2.26 28.87 -20.17
N GLU A 396 3.02 28.15 -19.33
CA GLU A 396 3.83 28.79 -18.29
C GLU A 396 5.11 29.38 -18.91
N TYR A 397 5.41 30.61 -18.58
CA TYR A 397 6.61 31.30 -19.05
C TYR A 397 7.69 31.38 -17.97
N CYS A 398 8.94 31.28 -18.37
CA CYS A 398 10.09 31.41 -17.50
C CYS A 398 10.19 32.81 -16.88
N HIS A 399 10.14 32.90 -15.56
CA HIS A 399 10.22 34.16 -14.82
C HIS A 399 11.58 34.88 -14.97
N ASN A 400 12.63 34.18 -15.47
CA ASN A 400 13.98 34.73 -15.61
C ASN A 400 14.27 35.24 -17.00
N CYS A 401 13.71 34.64 -18.09
CA CYS A 401 14.01 35.03 -19.47
C CYS A 401 12.77 35.16 -20.36
N GLY A 402 11.56 34.93 -19.82
CA GLY A 402 10.30 35.10 -20.56
C GLY A 402 10.00 34.02 -21.61
N ARG A 403 10.89 33.03 -21.81
CA ARG A 403 10.66 31.93 -22.76
C ARG A 403 9.72 30.88 -22.13
N GLU A 404 9.06 30.10 -22.96
CA GLU A 404 8.18 29.03 -22.57
C GLU A 404 8.86 27.99 -21.68
N MET A 405 8.14 27.46 -20.69
CA MET A 405 8.60 26.38 -19.85
C MET A 405 8.10 25.05 -20.42
N VAL A 406 9.04 24.15 -20.72
CA VAL A 406 8.76 22.81 -21.25
C VAL A 406 8.89 21.75 -20.18
N MET A 407 8.01 20.75 -20.19
CA MET A 407 8.07 19.64 -19.26
C MET A 407 9.27 18.74 -19.60
N LYS A 408 10.10 18.45 -18.60
CA LYS A 408 11.20 17.47 -18.69
C LYS A 408 11.17 16.52 -17.51
N ARG A 409 11.65 15.30 -17.71
CA ARG A 409 11.81 14.31 -16.64
C ARG A 409 13.28 14.21 -16.21
N GLY A 410 13.52 14.16 -14.91
CA GLY A 410 14.83 13.96 -14.31
C GLY A 410 14.79 12.89 -13.22
N ARG A 411 15.95 12.61 -12.59
CA ARG A 411 16.13 11.62 -11.51
C ARG A 411 15.08 11.71 -10.38
N PHE A 412 14.43 12.84 -10.22
CA PHE A 412 13.46 13.11 -9.15
C PHE A 412 12.02 13.31 -9.65
N GLY A 413 11.70 12.85 -10.87
CA GLY A 413 10.39 12.97 -11.51
C GLY A 413 10.30 14.08 -12.54
N ALA A 414 9.07 14.33 -13.04
CA ALA A 414 8.79 15.38 -14.05
C ALA A 414 8.98 16.78 -13.44
N PHE A 415 9.53 17.70 -14.23
CA PHE A 415 9.74 19.11 -13.88
C PHE A 415 9.63 20.00 -15.13
N LEU A 416 9.25 21.26 -14.93
CA LEU A 416 9.29 22.26 -15.99
C LEU A 416 10.70 22.85 -16.09
N ALA A 417 11.25 22.90 -17.29
CA ALA A 417 12.53 23.54 -17.61
C ALA A 417 12.31 24.64 -18.64
N CYS A 418 13.09 25.71 -18.54
CA CYS A 418 13.06 26.74 -19.54
C CYS A 418 13.52 26.21 -20.91
N SER A 419 12.79 26.49 -21.99
CA SER A 419 13.18 26.15 -23.36
C SER A 419 14.50 26.79 -23.80
N GLY A 420 14.94 27.84 -23.12
CA GLY A 420 16.22 28.49 -23.34
C GLY A 420 17.45 27.82 -22.69
N TYR A 421 17.34 26.58 -22.22
CA TYR A 421 18.52 25.85 -21.76
C TYR A 421 19.47 25.54 -22.93
N PRO A 422 20.81 25.69 -22.76
CA PRO A 422 21.59 25.90 -21.52
C PRO A 422 21.75 27.37 -21.08
N ASP A 423 21.32 28.34 -21.85
CA ASP A 423 21.50 29.77 -21.55
C ASP A 423 20.68 30.18 -20.31
N CYS A 424 19.46 29.67 -20.20
CA CYS A 424 18.63 29.85 -19.04
C CYS A 424 18.41 28.50 -18.33
N LYS A 425 18.94 28.34 -17.10
CA LYS A 425 18.88 27.12 -16.30
C LYS A 425 17.70 27.07 -15.33
N THR A 426 16.66 27.88 -15.58
CA THR A 426 15.48 27.92 -14.73
C THR A 426 14.71 26.61 -14.83
N THR A 427 14.46 25.96 -13.69
CA THR A 427 13.64 24.73 -13.59
C THR A 427 12.63 24.87 -12.47
N ARG A 428 11.44 24.28 -12.64
CA ARG A 428 10.37 24.20 -11.64
C ARG A 428 9.83 22.78 -11.57
N ARG A 429 9.69 22.22 -10.38
CA ARG A 429 9.11 20.88 -10.20
C ARG A 429 7.60 20.93 -10.34
N LEU A 430 7.04 19.98 -11.09
CA LEU A 430 5.61 19.73 -11.11
C LEU A 430 5.19 19.10 -9.79
N ALA A 431 4.12 19.59 -9.17
CA ALA A 431 3.53 19.00 -7.98
C ALA A 431 2.82 17.70 -8.38
N ALA A 432 3.50 16.57 -8.32
CA ALA A 432 2.84 15.27 -8.31
C ALA A 432 2.00 15.17 -7.04
N GLY A 433 0.74 14.76 -7.17
CA GLY A 433 -0.29 14.73 -6.16
C GLY A 433 0.16 14.35 -4.74
N THR A 434 -0.36 15.08 -3.74
CA THR A 434 -0.34 14.82 -2.29
C THR A 434 0.98 14.97 -1.52
N ARG A 435 1.98 15.70 -1.99
CA ARG A 435 2.92 16.35 -1.08
C ARG A 435 2.49 17.81 -0.90
N LYS A 436 2.14 18.20 0.33
CA LYS A 436 1.84 19.61 0.69
C LYS A 436 2.83 20.52 -0.04
N ALA A 437 2.31 21.45 -0.85
CA ALA A 437 3.10 22.44 -1.55
C ALA A 437 4.10 23.06 -0.57
N ARG A 438 5.37 23.11 -0.96
CA ARG A 438 6.40 23.80 -0.17
C ARG A 438 5.95 25.24 -0.06
N GLN A 439 5.66 25.69 1.14
CA GLN A 439 5.28 27.09 1.36
C GLN A 439 6.38 27.98 0.78
N PRO A 440 6.04 29.05 0.06
CA PRO A 440 7.05 29.95 -0.50
C PRO A 440 7.92 30.55 0.62
N ASP A 441 9.19 30.82 0.29
CA ASP A 441 10.09 31.51 1.22
C ASP A 441 9.49 32.89 1.55
N VAL A 442 9.32 33.19 2.84
CA VAL A 442 8.72 34.45 3.31
C VAL A 442 9.82 35.44 3.64
N PRO A 443 9.88 36.63 3.00
CA PRO A 443 10.84 37.65 3.33
C PRO A 443 10.59 38.20 4.76
N LEU A 444 11.68 38.40 5.50
CA LEU A 444 11.68 39.03 6.83
C LEU A 444 12.23 40.45 6.73
N ASP A 445 11.78 41.36 7.56
CA ASP A 445 12.27 42.76 7.60
C ASP A 445 13.70 42.90 8.15
N GLU A 446 14.39 41.77 8.37
CA GLU A 446 15.73 41.73 8.92
C GLU A 446 16.81 41.53 7.83
N LYS A 447 17.94 42.20 8.00
CA LYS A 447 19.10 42.08 7.11
C LYS A 447 20.09 41.06 7.63
N CYS A 448 20.70 40.33 6.70
CA CYS A 448 21.76 39.35 7.02
C CYS A 448 22.99 40.02 7.67
N PRO A 449 23.41 39.59 8.85
CA PRO A 449 24.55 40.20 9.53
C PRO A 449 25.89 39.97 8.81
N THR A 450 25.95 38.98 7.89
CA THR A 450 27.16 38.63 7.14
C THR A 450 27.30 39.40 5.84
N CYS A 451 26.20 39.70 5.13
CA CYS A 451 26.31 40.31 3.80
C CYS A 451 25.30 41.46 3.54
N GLY A 452 24.51 41.87 4.54
CA GLY A 452 23.57 42.98 4.46
C GLY A 452 22.27 42.74 3.64
N GLU A 453 22.15 41.58 3.00
CA GLU A 453 20.96 41.23 2.20
C GLU A 453 19.80 40.77 3.08
N GLN A 454 18.59 40.70 2.48
CA GLN A 454 17.38 40.33 3.18
C GLN A 454 17.43 38.88 3.70
N LEU A 455 16.90 38.62 4.90
CA LEU A 455 16.70 37.30 5.43
C LEU A 455 15.34 36.75 4.99
N LEU A 456 15.29 35.44 4.74
CA LEU A 456 14.08 34.72 4.34
C LEU A 456 13.79 33.60 5.35
N LYS A 457 12.53 33.43 5.71
CA LYS A 457 12.03 32.22 6.36
C LYS A 457 11.90 31.09 5.34
N ARG A 458 12.64 30.02 5.54
CA ARG A 458 12.77 28.88 4.61
C ARG A 458 12.37 27.56 5.26
N HIS A 459 11.92 26.63 4.44
CA HIS A 459 11.62 25.27 4.87
C HIS A 459 12.74 24.30 4.45
N GLY A 460 13.44 23.72 5.42
CA GLY A 460 14.51 22.75 5.22
C GLY A 460 14.12 21.32 5.56
N ARG A 461 15.06 20.37 5.37
CA ARG A 461 14.87 18.94 5.70
C ARG A 461 14.52 18.69 7.17
N PHE A 462 14.97 19.58 8.06
CA PHE A 462 14.83 19.45 9.52
C PHE A 462 13.81 20.42 10.12
N GLY A 463 13.06 21.14 9.30
CA GLY A 463 12.05 22.12 9.70
C GLY A 463 12.32 23.51 9.13
N GLU A 464 11.62 24.50 9.66
CA GLU A 464 11.75 25.90 9.27
C GLU A 464 13.03 26.52 9.86
N PHE A 465 13.67 27.38 9.08
CA PHE A 465 14.86 28.14 9.49
C PHE A 465 14.91 29.50 8.78
N ILE A 466 15.67 30.42 9.34
CA ILE A 466 15.94 31.71 8.70
C ILE A 466 17.26 31.61 7.96
N GLY A 467 17.28 31.98 6.68
CA GLY A 467 18.47 31.96 5.86
C GLY A 467 18.60 33.19 4.96
N CYS A 468 19.83 33.50 4.56
CA CYS A 468 20.10 34.64 3.68
C CYS A 468 19.50 34.41 2.28
N SER A 469 18.95 35.48 1.65
CA SER A 469 18.43 35.47 0.29
C SER A 469 19.51 35.12 -0.75
N LYS A 470 20.78 35.45 -0.50
CA LYS A 470 21.93 35.14 -1.37
C LYS A 470 22.50 33.71 -1.21
N TYR A 471 21.83 32.81 -0.50
CA TYR A 471 22.28 31.41 -0.47
C TYR A 471 22.27 30.80 -1.90
N PRO A 472 23.31 30.06 -2.32
CA PRO A 472 24.45 29.51 -1.57
C PRO A 472 25.69 30.41 -1.45
N LYS A 473 25.70 31.61 -2.02
CA LYS A 473 26.84 32.52 -1.94
C LYS A 473 27.09 33.01 -0.50
N CYS A 474 26.03 33.34 0.24
CA CYS A 474 26.06 33.60 1.66
C CYS A 474 25.41 32.42 2.41
N LYS A 475 26.18 31.78 3.27
CA LYS A 475 25.74 30.55 4.01
C LYS A 475 25.12 30.86 5.38
N TYR A 476 24.83 32.13 5.66
CA TYR A 476 24.22 32.49 6.94
C TYR A 476 22.87 31.86 7.13
N THR A 477 22.70 31.12 8.23
CA THR A 477 21.42 30.51 8.65
C THR A 477 21.30 30.55 10.18
N ARG A 478 20.07 30.73 10.68
CA ARG A 478 19.76 30.59 12.10
C ARG A 478 18.46 29.80 12.27
N PRO A 479 18.29 29.05 13.38
CA PRO A 479 17.03 28.39 13.70
C PRO A 479 15.98 29.44 14.09
N ILE A 480 14.69 29.08 13.95
CA ILE A 480 13.57 29.86 14.48
C ILE A 480 13.39 29.45 15.94
N THR A 481 13.46 30.43 16.83
CA THR A 481 13.29 30.23 18.27
C THR A 481 11.82 30.43 18.68
N LEU A 482 11.43 29.77 19.76
CA LEU A 482 10.05 29.86 20.31
C LEU A 482 9.89 30.97 21.36
N GLY A 483 10.92 31.79 21.60
CA GLY A 483 10.89 32.87 22.60
C GLY A 483 10.89 32.39 24.06
N ILE A 484 11.05 31.09 24.32
CA ILE A 484 11.07 30.51 25.66
C ILE A 484 12.50 30.17 26.02
N LYS A 485 12.99 30.71 27.12
CA LYS A 485 14.38 30.51 27.59
C LYS A 485 14.60 29.06 28.03
N CYS A 486 15.78 28.55 27.72
CA CYS A 486 16.21 27.22 28.12
C CYS A 486 16.40 27.15 29.65
N PRO A 487 15.75 26.19 30.35
CA PRO A 487 15.84 26.09 31.81
C PRO A 487 17.22 25.64 32.31
N LYS A 488 18.04 25.03 31.43
CA LYS A 488 19.40 24.55 31.81
C LYS A 488 20.46 25.65 31.74
N CYS A 489 20.50 26.44 30.67
CA CYS A 489 21.53 27.46 30.48
C CYS A 489 21.04 28.90 30.71
N GLY A 490 19.74 29.17 30.76
CA GLY A 490 19.14 30.50 30.97
C GLY A 490 19.31 31.50 29.82
N GLU A 491 20.23 31.25 28.89
CA GLU A 491 20.58 32.16 27.79
C GLU A 491 19.99 31.76 26.43
N GLY A 492 20.02 30.44 26.10
CA GLY A 492 19.46 29.92 24.86
C GLY A 492 17.93 29.85 24.91
N GLU A 493 17.32 29.75 23.75
CA GLU A 493 15.87 29.57 23.60
C GLU A 493 15.53 28.23 22.97
N PHE A 494 14.30 27.74 23.15
CA PHE A 494 13.87 26.50 22.52
C PHE A 494 13.73 26.66 21.01
N VAL A 495 14.21 25.64 20.28
CA VAL A 495 14.05 25.48 18.84
C VAL A 495 13.43 24.12 18.52
N ARG A 496 12.53 24.09 17.55
CA ARG A 496 11.91 22.87 17.07
C ARG A 496 12.89 22.10 16.18
N ARG A 497 13.16 20.83 16.49
CA ARG A 497 14.05 19.94 15.74
C ARG A 497 13.37 18.63 15.35
N GLY A 498 13.82 18.01 14.29
CA GLY A 498 13.32 16.69 13.84
C GLY A 498 14.46 15.68 13.72
N THR A 499 14.24 14.43 14.09
CA THR A 499 15.22 13.36 13.91
C THR A 499 15.14 12.81 12.49
N ALA A 500 16.29 12.77 11.78
CA ALA A 500 16.42 12.10 10.50
C ALA A 500 17.00 10.69 10.73
N LYS A 501 16.16 9.70 11.11
CA LYS A 501 16.58 8.29 11.06
C LYS A 501 15.41 7.39 10.66
N GLY A 502 15.62 6.59 9.59
CA GLY A 502 14.80 5.44 9.23
C GLY A 502 13.54 5.76 8.42
N ARG A 503 12.97 4.74 7.81
CA ARG A 503 11.70 4.74 7.09
C ARG A 503 10.52 4.93 8.07
N GLY A 504 10.35 6.15 8.61
CA GLY A 504 9.24 6.50 9.49
C GLY A 504 9.17 8.01 9.66
N ARG A 505 7.99 8.54 10.07
CA ARG A 505 7.82 9.95 10.39
C ARG A 505 8.79 10.32 11.52
N GLY A 506 9.81 11.14 11.23
CA GLY A 506 10.77 11.61 12.23
C GLY A 506 10.05 12.19 13.45
N ARG A 507 10.49 11.84 14.66
CA ARG A 507 9.96 12.43 15.89
C ARG A 507 10.41 13.88 15.99
N ILE A 508 9.45 14.78 16.29
CA ILE A 508 9.72 16.16 16.60
C ILE A 508 10.11 16.23 18.07
N PHE A 509 11.16 17.02 18.38
CA PHE A 509 11.57 17.35 19.72
C PHE A 509 12.01 18.82 19.78
N TYR A 510 12.14 19.36 20.96
CA TYR A 510 12.50 20.76 21.20
C TYR A 510 13.83 20.79 21.93
N GLY A 511 14.80 21.52 21.40
CA GLY A 511 16.16 21.60 21.96
C GLY A 511 16.60 23.03 22.17
N CYS A 512 17.66 23.21 22.94
CA CYS A 512 18.27 24.54 23.14
C CYS A 512 18.90 25.05 21.83
N SER A 513 18.78 26.36 21.55
CA SER A 513 19.40 27.03 20.40
C SER A 513 20.94 27.04 20.46
N ARG A 514 21.51 26.92 21.68
CA ARG A 514 22.96 26.88 21.92
C ARG A 514 23.59 25.49 21.80
N TYR A 515 22.90 24.52 21.26
CA TYR A 515 23.52 23.22 20.99
C TYR A 515 24.69 23.40 19.99
N PRO A 516 25.90 22.81 20.24
CA PRO A 516 26.19 21.75 21.20
C PRO A 516 26.56 22.20 22.62
N ASP A 517 26.76 23.51 22.92
CA ASP A 517 27.16 24.01 24.23
C ASP A 517 26.14 23.71 25.34
N CYS A 518 24.86 23.61 24.96
CA CYS A 518 23.78 23.20 25.84
C CYS A 518 22.95 22.07 25.17
N ASP A 519 22.90 20.93 25.81
CA ASP A 519 22.27 19.68 25.31
C ASP A 519 20.81 19.48 25.76
N TYR A 520 20.21 20.48 26.39
CA TYR A 520 18.84 20.37 26.92
C TYR A 520 17.84 20.10 25.80
N THR A 521 16.99 19.07 25.99
CA THR A 521 15.94 18.69 25.05
C THR A 521 14.64 18.37 25.78
N SER A 522 13.49 18.66 25.13
CA SER A 522 12.15 18.27 25.56
C SER A 522 11.44 17.50 24.45
N PRO A 523 10.82 16.36 24.76
CA PRO A 523 10.01 15.61 23.79
C PRO A 523 8.64 16.27 23.54
N HIS A 524 8.22 17.19 24.41
CA HIS A 524 6.95 17.88 24.38
C HIS A 524 7.11 19.33 23.97
N GLU A 525 6.07 19.92 23.37
CA GLU A 525 6.04 21.30 22.91
C GLU A 525 6.00 22.26 24.09
N PRO A 526 7.01 23.14 24.28
CA PRO A 526 6.98 24.13 25.33
C PRO A 526 6.03 25.28 24.98
N LEU A 527 5.22 25.72 25.97
CA LEU A 527 4.29 26.84 25.86
C LEU A 527 4.76 27.99 26.81
N PRO A 528 4.70 29.25 26.37
CA PRO A 528 5.20 30.39 27.12
C PRO A 528 4.27 30.83 28.25
N GLU A 529 3.68 29.88 28.98
CA GLU A 529 2.74 30.11 30.07
C GLU A 529 3.37 29.59 31.38
N PRO A 530 3.32 30.35 32.47
CA PRO A 530 3.81 29.88 33.76
C PRO A 530 2.89 28.81 34.34
N CYS A 531 3.46 27.83 35.04
CA CYS A 531 2.68 26.80 35.70
C CYS A 531 1.83 27.39 36.84
N PRO A 532 0.48 27.21 36.84
CA PRO A 532 -0.38 27.76 37.86
C PRO A 532 -0.13 27.19 39.28
N LYS A 533 0.43 25.97 39.38
CA LYS A 533 0.68 25.30 40.64
C LYS A 533 2.03 25.67 41.28
N CYS A 534 3.11 25.70 40.49
CA CYS A 534 4.45 25.87 41.03
C CYS A 534 5.21 27.10 40.52
N GLY A 535 4.61 27.92 39.65
CA GLY A 535 5.23 29.13 39.10
C GLY A 535 6.39 28.85 38.12
N ALA A 536 6.59 27.62 37.62
CA ALA A 536 7.62 27.33 36.62
C ALA A 536 7.38 28.22 35.38
N PRO A 537 8.46 28.72 34.71
CA PRO A 537 8.33 29.79 33.70
C PRO A 537 7.65 29.35 32.40
N PHE A 538 7.48 28.06 32.18
CA PHE A 538 6.76 27.52 31.03
C PHE A 538 6.15 26.17 31.37
N ILE A 539 5.12 25.79 30.63
CA ILE A 539 4.47 24.47 30.64
C ILE A 539 4.74 23.74 29.35
N VAL A 540 4.37 22.46 29.24
CA VAL A 540 4.53 21.65 28.04
C VAL A 540 3.21 21.07 27.59
N LEU A 541 3.02 20.93 26.27
CA LEU A 541 1.87 20.27 25.66
C LEU A 541 2.25 18.81 25.34
N LYS A 542 1.67 17.88 26.11
CA LYS A 542 1.78 16.45 25.89
C LYS A 542 0.66 16.00 24.96
N ARG A 543 1.00 15.49 23.77
CA ARG A 543 0.01 14.98 22.79
C ARG A 543 0.10 13.46 22.71
N SER A 544 -1.05 12.78 22.85
CA SER A 544 -1.25 11.36 22.55
C SER A 544 -2.08 11.19 21.26
N LYS A 545 -2.38 9.96 20.85
CA LYS A 545 -3.22 9.72 19.64
C LYS A 545 -4.65 10.29 19.77
N HIS A 546 -5.19 10.41 20.98
CA HIS A 546 -6.60 10.73 21.22
C HIS A 546 -6.83 11.89 22.20
N SER A 547 -5.78 12.45 22.79
CA SER A 547 -5.88 13.50 23.81
C SER A 547 -4.64 14.39 23.83
N ALA A 548 -4.81 15.63 24.22
CA ALA A 548 -3.74 16.59 24.47
C ALA A 548 -3.90 17.18 25.87
N PHE A 549 -2.79 17.26 26.61
CA PHE A 549 -2.75 17.76 27.98
C PHE A 549 -1.70 18.85 28.12
N ARG A 550 -2.04 19.91 28.85
CA ARG A 550 -1.08 20.92 29.33
C ARG A 550 -0.51 20.46 30.66
N ALA A 551 0.80 20.32 30.77
CA ALA A 551 1.44 19.80 31.97
C ALA A 551 2.61 20.68 32.39
N CYS A 552 2.97 20.65 33.68
CA CYS A 552 4.17 21.34 34.17
C CYS A 552 5.44 20.67 33.60
N ALA A 553 6.41 21.52 33.22
CA ALA A 553 7.70 21.06 32.73
C ALA A 553 8.71 20.75 33.87
N LYS A 554 8.41 21.14 35.11
CA LYS A 554 9.28 20.95 36.28
C LYS A 554 9.08 19.56 36.87
N GLU A 555 10.17 18.81 37.06
CA GLU A 555 10.15 17.54 37.78
C GLU A 555 9.56 17.69 39.18
N GLY A 556 8.66 16.77 39.57
CA GLY A 556 7.98 16.79 40.89
C GLY A 556 6.74 17.66 40.98
N CYS A 557 6.32 18.33 39.89
CA CYS A 557 5.04 19.02 39.83
C CYS A 557 4.03 18.20 39.01
N ASP A 558 2.96 17.79 39.63
CA ASP A 558 1.88 16.95 39.09
C ASP A 558 0.76 17.72 38.38
N TRP A 559 0.95 19.02 38.12
CA TRP A 559 -0.05 19.82 37.43
C TRP A 559 -0.21 19.38 35.98
N GLU A 560 -1.40 18.89 35.64
CA GLU A 560 -1.79 18.46 34.30
C GLU A 560 -3.28 18.71 34.08
N VAL A 561 -3.66 19.34 32.93
CA VAL A 561 -5.04 19.69 32.57
C VAL A 561 -5.29 19.36 31.08
N PRO A 562 -6.48 18.80 30.73
CA PRO A 562 -6.83 18.58 29.31
C PRO A 562 -6.87 19.89 28.52
N GLU A 563 -6.38 19.88 27.27
CA GLU A 563 -6.36 21.07 26.40
C GLU A 563 -7.79 21.60 26.09
N ALA A 564 -8.81 20.72 26.11
CA ALA A 564 -10.19 21.08 25.80
C ALA A 564 -10.89 21.94 26.89
N GLU A 565 -10.34 22.07 28.10
CA GLU A 565 -10.95 22.84 29.19
C GLU A 565 -10.49 24.32 29.26
N THR A 566 -9.56 24.74 28.40
CA THR A 566 -9.13 26.13 28.33
C THR A 566 -9.92 26.86 27.25
N GLN A 567 -10.92 27.68 27.70
CA GLN A 567 -11.67 28.59 26.83
C GLN A 567 -10.71 29.49 26.05
N ALA A 568 -10.95 29.62 24.74
CA ALA A 568 -10.28 30.60 23.91
C ALA A 568 -10.49 32.01 24.46
N PRO A 569 -9.49 32.90 24.47
CA PRO A 569 -9.70 34.30 24.81
C PRO A 569 -10.70 34.91 23.81
N GLN A 570 -11.76 35.54 24.36
CA GLN A 570 -12.72 36.31 23.56
C GLN A 570 -12.00 37.41 22.79
N PRO A 571 -12.36 37.67 21.52
CA PRO A 571 -11.80 38.81 20.78
C PRO A 571 -12.21 40.09 21.51
N VAL A 572 -11.24 40.91 21.86
CA VAL A 572 -11.46 42.26 22.36
C VAL A 572 -12.06 43.07 21.23
N GLU A 573 -13.32 43.48 21.35
CA GLU A 573 -13.96 44.41 20.43
C GLU A 573 -13.16 45.74 20.42
N ALA A 574 -12.72 46.13 19.24
CA ALA A 574 -12.13 47.44 19.03
C ALA A 574 -13.20 48.52 19.24
N PRO A 575 -12.90 49.64 19.95
CA PRO A 575 -13.86 50.71 20.16
C PRO A 575 -14.26 51.34 18.81
N ALA A 576 -15.56 51.53 18.66
CA ALA A 576 -16.17 52.17 17.51
C ALA A 576 -15.58 53.58 17.29
N ALA A 577 -15.13 53.86 16.08
CA ALA A 577 -14.72 55.18 15.65
C ALA A 577 -15.97 56.06 15.51
N GLU A 578 -16.06 57.11 16.35
CA GLU A 578 -17.04 58.18 16.22
C GLU A 578 -16.85 58.88 14.85
N SER A 579 -17.93 58.93 14.09
CA SER A 579 -18.06 59.72 12.89
C SER A 579 -18.17 61.21 13.28
N VAL A 580 -17.17 62.03 13.00
CA VAL A 580 -17.28 63.47 12.97
C VAL A 580 -17.75 63.91 11.58
N GLN A 581 -18.98 64.38 11.52
CA GLN A 581 -19.50 65.16 10.39
C GLN A 581 -18.97 66.60 10.46
N SER A 582 -18.37 67.08 9.43
CA SER A 582 -18.50 68.45 8.86
C SER A 582 -17.86 68.50 7.48
#